data_ca17c25de5e2bdee44d70e5028d5ee3c
#
_entry.id   ca17c25de5e2bdee44d70e5028d5ee3c
#
_cell.length_a   1.000
_cell.length_b   1.000
_cell.length_c   1.000
_cell.angle_alpha   90.00
_cell.angle_beta   90.00
_cell.angle_gamma   90.00
#
_symmetry.space_group_name_H-M   'P 1'
#
loop_
_entity.id
_entity.type
_entity.pdbx_description
1 polymer ?
#
loop_
_entity_poly.entity_id
_entity_poly.type
_entity_poly.pdbx_seq_one_letter_code
_entity_poly.pdbx_strand_id
1 'polypeptide(L)'
;MANRVVWFDIPVEDLRRASEFYSKVLDISVHEAHGVAVLEHGGNDVAGCLVKSDDEKPSDHGSLLYFNVSGRLDTAIEAVEQCGGRILQAKEQIGEHGYRAIVLDSEGNRIALHSE
;
A
#
# COMPACT_ATOMS: atom_id res chain seq x y z
N MET A 1 23.73 1.48 -3.60
CA MET A 1 23.19 0.88 -4.83
C MET A 1 21.84 1.48 -5.13
N ALA A 2 21.60 1.85 -6.36
CA ALA A 2 20.32 2.44 -6.75
C ALA A 2 19.23 1.37 -6.80
N ASN A 3 18.00 1.76 -6.44
CA ASN A 3 16.85 0.90 -6.59
C ASN A 3 16.50 0.74 -8.07
N ARG A 4 16.08 -0.44 -8.47
CA ARG A 4 15.63 -0.65 -9.85
C ARG A 4 14.28 0.00 -10.10
N VAL A 5 13.40 -0.01 -9.09
CA VAL A 5 12.16 0.73 -9.13
C VAL A 5 12.37 1.99 -8.32
N VAL A 6 11.98 3.15 -8.86
CA VAL A 6 12.22 4.44 -8.19
C VAL A 6 10.93 5.15 -7.77
N TRP A 7 9.81 4.80 -8.39
CA TRP A 7 8.53 5.45 -8.11
C TRP A 7 7.40 4.52 -8.50
N PHE A 8 6.23 4.70 -7.88
CA PHE A 8 5.01 4.02 -8.31
C PHE A 8 3.81 4.95 -8.13
N ASP A 9 2.83 4.77 -9.00
CA ASP A 9 1.52 5.42 -8.87
C ASP A 9 0.48 4.35 -8.56
N ILE A 10 -0.38 4.62 -7.60
CA ILE A 10 -1.50 3.76 -7.28
C ILE A 10 -2.78 4.51 -7.66
N PRO A 11 -3.55 4.00 -8.63
CA PRO A 11 -4.80 4.65 -9.00
C PRO A 11 -5.85 4.48 -7.89
N VAL A 12 -6.56 5.55 -7.58
CA VAL A 12 -7.60 5.54 -6.56
C VAL A 12 -8.85 6.25 -7.07
N GLU A 13 -10.00 5.92 -6.52
CA GLU A 13 -11.26 6.59 -6.84
C GLU A 13 -11.52 7.75 -5.90
N ASP A 14 -11.18 7.61 -4.64
CA ASP A 14 -11.39 8.61 -3.60
C ASP A 14 -10.06 8.84 -2.89
N LEU A 15 -9.44 9.98 -3.18
CA LEU A 15 -8.10 10.28 -2.69
C LEU A 15 -8.05 10.37 -1.16
N ARG A 16 -9.07 10.97 -0.55
CA ARG A 16 -9.12 11.09 0.90
C ARG A 16 -9.27 9.75 1.59
N ARG A 17 -10.17 8.91 1.08
CA ARG A 17 -10.40 7.58 1.62
C ARG A 17 -9.14 6.72 1.50
N ALA A 18 -8.49 6.78 0.34
CA ALA A 18 -7.24 6.05 0.11
C ALA A 18 -6.13 6.55 1.02
N SER A 19 -6.04 7.88 1.21
CA SER A 19 -5.04 8.46 2.10
C SER A 19 -5.22 7.96 3.54
N GLU A 20 -6.45 7.87 4.01
CA GLU A 20 -6.72 7.33 5.35
C GLU A 20 -6.33 5.85 5.43
N PHE A 21 -6.66 5.08 4.40
CA PHE A 21 -6.29 3.67 4.37
C PHE A 21 -4.78 3.49 4.51
N TYR A 22 -4.01 4.14 3.62
CA TYR A 22 -2.56 3.93 3.61
C TYR A 22 -1.87 4.51 4.84
N SER A 23 -2.33 5.65 5.35
CA SER A 23 -1.74 6.22 6.56
C SER A 23 -1.91 5.30 7.78
N LYS A 24 -3.05 4.64 7.89
CA LYS A 24 -3.32 3.76 9.03
C LYS A 24 -2.73 2.37 8.87
N VAL A 25 -2.86 1.78 7.69
CA VAL A 25 -2.36 0.43 7.45
C VAL A 25 -0.84 0.41 7.49
N LEU A 26 -0.18 1.39 6.87
CA LEU A 26 1.27 1.45 6.82
C LEU A 26 1.87 2.22 7.99
N ASP A 27 1.06 2.90 8.78
CA ASP A 27 1.52 3.75 9.89
C ASP A 27 2.51 4.81 9.40
N ILE A 28 2.08 5.57 8.39
CA ILE A 28 2.89 6.62 7.76
C ILE A 28 2.06 7.88 7.60
N SER A 29 2.74 8.98 7.32
CA SER A 29 2.10 10.21 6.89
C SER A 29 1.80 10.14 5.40
N VAL A 30 0.68 10.70 4.99
CA VAL A 30 0.33 10.83 3.57
C VAL A 30 0.07 12.30 3.32
N HIS A 31 0.78 12.85 2.34
CA HIS A 31 0.74 14.28 2.06
C HIS A 31 0.00 14.57 0.75
N GLU A 32 -1.17 15.17 0.85
CA GLU A 32 -1.96 15.59 -0.31
C GLU A 32 -1.47 16.92 -0.85
N ALA A 33 -1.19 16.98 -2.13
CA ALA A 33 -0.81 18.21 -2.82
C ALA A 33 -1.09 18.05 -4.32
N HIS A 34 -1.69 19.09 -4.92
CA HIS A 34 -1.87 19.13 -6.38
C HIS A 34 -2.63 17.93 -6.97
N GLY A 35 -3.61 17.42 -6.23
CA GLY A 35 -4.46 16.32 -6.72
C GLY A 35 -3.87 14.92 -6.59
N VAL A 36 -2.73 14.80 -5.94
CA VAL A 36 -2.13 13.50 -5.62
C VAL A 36 -1.84 13.43 -4.14
N ALA A 37 -1.63 12.23 -3.62
CA ALA A 37 -1.26 12.05 -2.22
C ALA A 37 0.03 11.24 -2.16
N VAL A 38 1.10 11.87 -1.68
CA VAL A 38 2.43 11.27 -1.63
C VAL A 38 2.58 10.49 -0.33
N LEU A 39 2.99 9.24 -0.45
CA LEU A 39 3.28 8.40 0.70
C LEU A 39 4.61 8.79 1.31
N GLU A 40 4.67 8.84 2.64
CA GLU A 40 5.89 9.15 3.37
C GLU A 40 7.03 8.23 2.93
N HIS A 41 8.22 8.80 2.71
CA HIS A 41 9.40 8.02 2.31
C HIS A 41 10.67 8.69 2.82
N GLY A 42 11.70 7.87 3.00
CA GLY A 42 13.05 8.37 3.29
C GLY A 42 13.82 8.67 2.02
N GLY A 43 15.03 9.21 2.18
CA GLY A 43 15.82 9.64 1.03
C GLY A 43 16.25 8.54 0.08
N ASN A 44 16.35 7.29 0.58
CA ASN A 44 16.80 6.16 -0.23
C ASN A 44 15.70 5.16 -0.54
N ASP A 45 14.48 5.46 -0.14
CA ASP A 45 13.35 4.57 -0.37
C ASP A 45 12.78 4.75 -1.76
N VAL A 46 12.12 3.70 -2.25
CA VAL A 46 11.23 3.86 -3.38
C VAL A 46 10.06 4.72 -2.91
N ALA A 47 9.75 5.76 -3.67
CA ALA A 47 8.66 6.66 -3.35
C ALA A 47 7.45 6.37 -4.23
N GLY A 48 6.28 6.80 -3.81
CA GLY A 48 5.06 6.61 -4.57
C GLY A 48 3.94 7.53 -4.14
N CYS A 49 2.89 7.57 -4.93
CA CYS A 49 1.73 8.37 -4.60
C CYS A 49 0.42 7.70 -5.02
N LEU A 50 -0.65 8.21 -4.44
CA LEU A 50 -2.01 7.86 -4.78
C LEU A 50 -2.50 8.89 -5.80
N VAL A 51 -3.09 8.43 -6.89
CA VAL A 51 -3.47 9.31 -8.01
C VAL A 51 -4.92 9.06 -8.38
N LYS A 52 -5.72 10.12 -8.37
CA LYS A 52 -7.07 10.05 -8.92
C LYS A 52 -7.00 10.53 -10.36
N SER A 53 -7.40 9.67 -11.29
CA SER A 53 -7.33 9.96 -12.72
C SER A 53 -8.52 9.35 -13.44
N ASP A 54 -8.97 10.00 -14.49
CA ASP A 54 -10.04 9.46 -15.32
C ASP A 54 -9.54 8.31 -16.22
N ASP A 55 -8.24 8.26 -16.46
CA ASP A 55 -7.64 7.28 -17.37
C ASP A 55 -7.19 6.01 -16.68
N GLU A 56 -6.81 6.09 -15.39
CA GLU A 56 -6.30 4.96 -14.64
C GLU A 56 -7.27 4.57 -13.55
N LYS A 57 -7.58 3.28 -13.46
CA LYS A 57 -8.54 2.77 -12.48
C LYS A 57 -7.91 1.75 -11.56
N PRO A 58 -8.37 1.68 -10.30
CA PRO A 58 -7.93 0.62 -9.39
C PRO A 58 -8.20 -0.76 -9.99
N SER A 59 -7.33 -1.71 -9.66
CA SER A 59 -7.44 -3.07 -10.18
C SER A 59 -6.85 -4.06 -9.17
N ASP A 60 -7.43 -5.25 -9.13
CA ASP A 60 -6.91 -6.35 -8.32
C ASP A 60 -6.01 -7.28 -9.14
N HIS A 61 -5.58 -6.84 -10.31
CA HIS A 61 -4.72 -7.58 -11.22
C HIS A 61 -3.48 -6.78 -11.55
N GLY A 62 -2.49 -7.44 -12.11
CA GLY A 62 -1.25 -6.83 -12.54
C GLY A 62 -0.17 -6.96 -11.47
N SER A 63 0.72 -5.98 -11.42
CA SER A 63 1.85 -6.00 -10.48
C SER A 63 1.38 -6.01 -9.03
N LEU A 64 2.17 -6.62 -8.17
CA LEU A 64 1.89 -6.69 -6.75
C LEU A 64 2.99 -5.94 -5.99
N LEU A 65 2.61 -4.84 -5.35
CA LEU A 65 3.54 -4.07 -4.53
C LEU A 65 3.57 -4.63 -3.12
N TYR A 66 4.77 -4.83 -2.59
CA TYR A 66 4.97 -5.27 -1.21
C TYR A 66 5.32 -4.05 -0.36
N PHE A 67 4.47 -3.77 0.61
CA PHE A 67 4.72 -2.68 1.56
C PHE A 67 5.32 -3.22 2.84
N ASN A 68 6.32 -2.52 3.35
CA ASN A 68 7.04 -2.93 4.55
C ASN A 68 6.26 -2.55 5.80
N VAL A 69 5.78 -3.56 6.52
CA VAL A 69 5.15 -3.38 7.82
C VAL A 69 5.87 -4.27 8.86
N SER A 70 7.19 -4.38 8.72
CA SER A 70 7.99 -5.22 9.59
C SER A 70 7.77 -4.88 11.06
N GLY A 71 7.56 -5.91 11.86
CA GLY A 71 7.30 -5.77 13.29
C GLY A 71 5.86 -5.44 13.64
N ARG A 72 4.99 -5.16 12.64
CA ARG A 72 3.61 -4.79 12.92
C ARG A 72 2.61 -5.36 11.90
N LEU A 73 2.93 -6.50 11.32
CA LEU A 73 2.07 -7.10 10.28
C LEU A 73 0.65 -7.38 10.80
N ASP A 74 0.52 -7.96 11.99
CA ASP A 74 -0.79 -8.28 12.55
C ASP A 74 -1.63 -7.02 12.76
N THR A 75 -1.01 -5.95 13.26
CA THR A 75 -1.68 -4.66 13.45
C THR A 75 -2.11 -4.07 12.12
N ALA A 76 -1.25 -4.16 11.10
CA ALA A 76 -1.57 -3.66 9.77
C ALA A 76 -2.75 -4.43 9.17
N ILE A 77 -2.77 -5.76 9.31
CA ILE A 77 -3.87 -6.57 8.81
C ILE A 77 -5.20 -6.18 9.46
N GLU A 78 -5.19 -5.95 10.79
CA GLU A 78 -6.40 -5.50 11.48
C GLU A 78 -6.90 -4.16 10.93
N ALA A 79 -5.99 -3.25 10.61
CA ALA A 79 -6.36 -1.94 10.10
C ALA A 79 -6.97 -2.00 8.70
N VAL A 80 -6.64 -3.03 7.90
CA VAL A 80 -7.11 -3.15 6.52
C VAL A 80 -8.64 -3.08 6.46
N GLU A 81 -9.33 -3.94 7.20
CA GLU A 81 -10.79 -3.99 7.14
C GLU A 81 -11.43 -2.78 7.81
N GLN A 82 -10.79 -2.28 8.87
CA GLN A 82 -11.27 -1.07 9.55
C GLN A 82 -11.25 0.15 8.65
N CYS A 83 -10.34 0.17 7.68
CA CYS A 83 -10.14 1.31 6.78
C CYS A 83 -10.70 1.08 5.37
N GLY A 84 -11.59 0.10 5.22
CA GLY A 84 -12.30 -0.11 3.96
C GLY A 84 -11.66 -1.09 2.99
N GLY A 85 -10.60 -1.77 3.41
CA GLY A 85 -9.98 -2.81 2.61
C GLY A 85 -10.54 -4.19 2.89
N ARG A 86 -9.88 -5.20 2.34
CA ARG A 86 -10.33 -6.58 2.46
C ARG A 86 -9.14 -7.53 2.43
N ILE A 87 -9.17 -8.56 3.26
CA ILE A 87 -8.11 -9.58 3.27
C ILE A 87 -8.40 -10.60 2.18
N LEU A 88 -7.48 -10.78 1.24
CA LEU A 88 -7.58 -11.81 0.20
C LEU A 88 -6.85 -13.09 0.61
N GLN A 89 -5.70 -12.93 1.24
CA GLN A 89 -4.88 -14.05 1.69
C GLN A 89 -4.30 -13.71 3.05
N ALA A 90 -4.63 -14.52 4.06
CA ALA A 90 -4.20 -14.30 5.43
C ALA A 90 -2.67 -14.42 5.53
N LYS A 91 -2.14 -13.96 6.65
CA LYS A 91 -0.70 -14.02 6.91
C LYS A 91 -0.15 -15.42 6.67
N GLU A 92 0.90 -15.50 5.88
CA GLU A 92 1.61 -16.76 5.61
C GLU A 92 3.10 -16.52 5.55
N GLN A 93 3.86 -17.54 5.85
CA GLN A 93 5.31 -17.49 5.72
C GLN A 93 5.70 -17.70 4.26
N ILE A 94 6.63 -16.89 3.77
CA ILE A 94 7.12 -17.00 2.39
C ILE A 94 8.59 -17.45 2.38
N GLY A 95 8.81 -18.67 2.88
CA GLY A 95 10.14 -19.25 2.95
C GLY A 95 11.06 -18.44 3.86
N GLU A 96 12.23 -18.10 3.36
CA GLU A 96 13.22 -17.32 4.11
C GLU A 96 12.97 -15.81 4.06
N HIS A 97 11.95 -15.39 3.30
CA HIS A 97 11.68 -13.97 3.05
C HIS A 97 10.68 -13.37 4.05
N GLY A 98 10.38 -14.08 5.13
CA GLY A 98 9.49 -13.57 6.18
C GLY A 98 8.04 -13.95 5.95
N TYR A 99 7.14 -13.01 6.21
CA TYR A 99 5.70 -13.22 6.19
C TYR A 99 5.02 -12.17 5.32
N ARG A 100 3.89 -12.55 4.74
CA ARG A 100 3.08 -11.59 4.00
C ARG A 100 1.60 -11.88 4.16
N ALA A 101 0.79 -10.86 3.91
CA ALA A 101 -0.63 -10.99 3.66
C ALA A 101 -0.94 -10.27 2.36
N ILE A 102 -1.92 -10.76 1.62
CA ILE A 102 -2.37 -10.10 0.39
C ILE A 102 -3.76 -9.53 0.65
N VAL A 103 -3.92 -8.26 0.36
CA VAL A 103 -5.15 -7.54 0.69
C VAL A 103 -5.58 -6.67 -0.49
N LEU A 104 -6.84 -6.24 -0.46
CA LEU A 104 -7.30 -5.12 -1.28
C LEU A 104 -7.26 -3.86 -0.42
N ASP A 105 -6.78 -2.77 -1.00
CA ASP A 105 -6.85 -1.48 -0.32
C ASP A 105 -8.29 -0.96 -0.35
N SER A 106 -8.51 0.26 0.15
CA SER A 106 -9.85 0.85 0.21
C SER A 106 -10.46 1.10 -1.17
N GLU A 107 -9.65 1.05 -2.22
CA GLU A 107 -10.05 1.35 -3.59
C GLU A 107 -10.18 0.12 -4.48
N GLY A 108 -9.82 -1.05 -3.96
CA GLY A 108 -9.86 -2.29 -4.72
C GLY A 108 -8.54 -2.66 -5.40
N ASN A 109 -7.44 -1.99 -5.07
CA ASN A 109 -6.12 -2.39 -5.56
C ASN A 109 -5.59 -3.53 -4.70
N ARG A 110 -4.96 -4.50 -5.35
CA ARG A 110 -4.32 -5.61 -4.64
C ARG A 110 -2.90 -5.23 -4.27
N ILE A 111 -2.59 -5.35 -2.99
CA ILE A 111 -1.25 -5.08 -2.44
C ILE A 111 -0.84 -6.19 -1.48
N ALA A 112 0.44 -6.30 -1.20
CA ALA A 112 0.95 -7.19 -0.18
C ALA A 112 1.52 -6.39 0.97
N LEU A 113 1.31 -6.91 2.19
CA LEU A 113 1.92 -6.38 3.41
C LEU A 113 2.98 -7.38 3.85
N HIS A 114 4.18 -6.90 4.11
CA HIS A 114 5.35 -7.76 4.36
C HIS A 114 6.02 -7.44 5.69
N SER A 115 6.44 -8.48 6.38
CA SER A 115 7.24 -8.38 7.60
C SER A 115 8.32 -9.46 7.59
N GLU A 116 9.45 -9.13 8.13
CA GLU A 116 10.51 -10.12 8.38
C GLU A 116 10.19 -11.00 9.56
#